data_2bc0a8e1486f837413cc92040c99c458
#
_entry.id   2bc0a8e1486f837413cc92040c99c458
#
_cell.length_a   1.000
_cell.length_b   1.000
_cell.length_c   1.000
_cell.angle_alpha   90.00
_cell.angle_beta   90.00
_cell.angle_gamma   90.00
#
_symmetry.space_group_name_H-M   'P 1'
#
loop_
_entity.id
_entity.type
_entity.pdbx_description
1 polymer ?
#
loop_
_entity_poly.entity_id
_entity_poly.type
_entity_poly.pdbx_seq_one_letter_code
_entity_poly.pdbx_strand_id
1 'polypeptide(L)'
;MISIKKILISINNIKGRSKEDHFYKELFINNPTWNKADPNEDEILRWEVIEAFIKQHIIGKTNGKSKLRILDLGCGRGWLTNLLSQYGDVTGLEPIKDVVLYSKKLFPKLEIIHGTSKTLIGSKGLVKFDLVVSSEVIEHIPDSEKMSFVSNIKFLLNEDGYVIITTPRKDAEEQWKKYSDPNQPIEEWMSEFEVDKLFADTGFIKVQMKKVSLQPAINAPSIEIYQLWMFRNL
;
A
#
# COMPACT_ATOMS: atom_id res chain seq x y z
N MET A 1 5.98 -25.67 -29.76
CA MET A 1 7.08 -24.68 -29.62
C MET A 1 6.64 -23.56 -28.69
N ILE A 2 7.13 -23.55 -27.46
CA ILE A 2 6.89 -22.44 -26.51
C ILE A 2 7.73 -21.27 -26.99
N SER A 3 7.10 -20.16 -27.33
CA SER A 3 7.74 -18.98 -27.93
C SER A 3 8.87 -18.47 -27.03
N ILE A 4 10.06 -18.26 -27.62
CA ILE A 4 11.25 -17.67 -26.97
C ILE A 4 10.89 -16.34 -26.27
N LYS A 5 9.92 -15.57 -26.80
CA LYS A 5 9.39 -14.37 -26.12
C LYS A 5 8.79 -14.66 -24.74
N LYS A 6 8.07 -15.77 -24.54
CA LYS A 6 7.51 -16.15 -23.22
C LYS A 6 8.60 -16.52 -22.22
N ILE A 7 9.70 -17.15 -22.70
CA ILE A 7 10.84 -17.51 -21.84
C ILE A 7 11.61 -16.25 -21.43
N LEU A 8 11.85 -15.31 -22.34
CA LEU A 8 12.52 -14.04 -22.04
C LEU A 8 11.72 -13.15 -21.07
N ILE A 9 10.40 -13.07 -21.22
CA ILE A 9 9.51 -12.35 -20.28
C ILE A 9 9.55 -13.02 -18.90
N SER A 10 9.55 -14.36 -18.84
CA SER A 10 9.64 -15.10 -17.58
C SER A 10 10.97 -14.89 -16.87
N ILE A 11 12.08 -14.88 -17.61
CA ILE A 11 13.45 -14.66 -17.07
C ILE A 11 13.60 -13.21 -16.58
N ASN A 12 13.07 -12.23 -17.30
CA ASN A 12 13.12 -10.83 -16.89
C ASN A 12 12.25 -10.59 -15.62
N ASN A 13 11.09 -11.23 -15.52
CA ASN A 13 10.26 -11.18 -14.31
C ASN A 13 10.93 -11.83 -13.10
N ILE A 14 11.68 -12.94 -13.29
CA ILE A 14 12.44 -13.59 -12.22
C ILE A 14 13.61 -12.69 -11.76
N LYS A 15 14.32 -12.05 -12.70
CA LYS A 15 15.41 -11.11 -12.37
C LYS A 15 14.90 -9.82 -11.71
N GLY A 16 13.74 -9.32 -12.11
CA GLY A 16 13.06 -8.18 -11.47
C GLY A 16 12.72 -8.48 -10.03
N ARG A 17 12.01 -9.57 -9.77
CA ARG A 17 11.64 -10.02 -8.41
C ARG A 17 12.84 -10.17 -7.49
N SER A 18 13.95 -10.74 -7.96
CA SER A 18 15.14 -10.90 -7.13
C SER A 18 15.78 -9.56 -6.70
N LYS A 19 15.62 -8.49 -7.50
CA LYS A 19 16.07 -7.14 -7.13
C LYS A 19 15.14 -6.49 -6.13
N GLU A 20 13.83 -6.60 -6.34
CA GLU A 20 12.81 -6.12 -5.40
C GLU A 20 12.93 -6.84 -4.06
N ASP A 21 13.00 -8.19 -4.07
CA ASP A 21 13.17 -8.99 -2.86
C ASP A 21 14.40 -8.55 -2.06
N HIS A 22 15.52 -8.33 -2.75
CA HIS A 22 16.75 -7.88 -2.10
C HIS A 22 16.60 -6.46 -1.53
N PHE A 23 16.07 -5.52 -2.32
CA PHE A 23 15.89 -4.12 -1.91
C PHE A 23 15.02 -4.01 -0.65
N TYR A 24 13.80 -4.60 -0.67
CA TYR A 24 12.87 -4.51 0.46
C TYR A 24 13.33 -5.31 1.67
N LYS A 25 14.09 -6.38 1.49
CA LYS A 25 14.77 -7.07 2.59
C LYS A 25 15.77 -6.14 3.27
N GLU A 26 16.64 -5.47 2.50
CA GLU A 26 17.58 -4.49 3.06
C GLU A 26 16.85 -3.33 3.75
N LEU A 27 15.79 -2.82 3.15
CA LEU A 27 14.99 -1.73 3.70
C LEU A 27 14.32 -2.11 5.03
N PHE A 28 13.52 -3.17 5.06
CA PHE A 28 12.68 -3.49 6.20
C PHE A 28 13.32 -4.35 7.28
N ILE A 29 14.46 -5.00 7.00
CA ILE A 29 15.12 -5.88 7.96
C ILE A 29 16.44 -5.27 8.46
N ASN A 30 17.22 -4.68 7.56
CA ASN A 30 18.57 -4.25 7.87
C ASN A 30 18.71 -2.74 8.09
N ASN A 31 17.81 -1.90 7.57
CA ASN A 31 17.87 -0.46 7.74
C ASN A 31 17.32 -0.03 9.12
N PRO A 32 18.13 0.60 10.00
CA PRO A 32 17.70 0.97 11.36
C PRO A 32 16.53 1.96 11.43
N THR A 33 16.29 2.73 10.38
CA THR A 33 15.17 3.67 10.29
C THR A 33 13.84 2.96 10.02
N TRP A 34 13.89 1.83 9.28
CA TRP A 34 12.71 1.15 8.78
C TRP A 34 12.45 -0.23 9.41
N ASN A 35 13.37 -0.73 10.25
CA ASN A 35 13.26 -2.08 10.80
C ASN A 35 12.59 -2.16 12.18
N LYS A 36 12.11 -1.05 12.73
CA LYS A 36 11.49 -1.02 14.06
C LYS A 36 10.00 -1.40 14.01
N ALA A 37 9.48 -1.90 15.13
CA ALA A 37 8.05 -2.14 15.30
C ALA A 37 7.24 -0.84 15.28
N ASP A 38 7.76 0.20 15.93
CA ASP A 38 7.13 1.51 15.97
C ASP A 38 7.26 2.22 14.61
N PRO A 39 6.24 2.98 14.19
CA PRO A 39 6.32 3.80 13.00
C PRO A 39 7.35 4.93 13.17
N ASN A 40 8.01 5.32 12.08
CA ASN A 40 8.83 6.51 12.03
C ASN A 40 7.98 7.78 11.84
N GLU A 41 8.61 8.97 11.86
CA GLU A 41 7.91 10.26 11.77
C GLU A 41 7.06 10.40 10.50
N ASP A 42 7.58 9.94 9.37
CA ASP A 42 6.88 9.93 8.09
C ASP A 42 5.63 9.02 8.12
N GLU A 43 5.79 7.83 8.66
CA GLU A 43 4.70 6.87 8.82
C GLU A 43 3.62 7.37 9.80
N ILE A 44 4.01 8.08 10.86
CA ILE A 44 3.09 8.70 11.81
C ILE A 44 2.20 9.73 11.11
N LEU A 45 2.78 10.63 10.31
CA LEU A 45 2.03 11.66 9.60
C LEU A 45 1.01 11.07 8.62
N ARG A 46 1.37 9.99 7.91
CA ARG A 46 0.42 9.28 7.05
C ARG A 46 -0.66 8.57 7.86
N TRP A 47 -0.29 7.95 8.98
CA TRP A 47 -1.23 7.31 9.87
C TRP A 47 -2.30 8.26 10.41
N GLU A 48 -1.93 9.46 10.86
CA GLU A 48 -2.88 10.45 11.37
C GLU A 48 -3.99 10.76 10.35
N VAL A 49 -3.66 10.84 9.07
CA VAL A 49 -4.65 11.07 8.01
C VAL A 49 -5.48 9.81 7.73
N ILE A 50 -4.84 8.63 7.66
CA ILE A 50 -5.55 7.35 7.50
C ILE A 50 -6.54 7.14 8.63
N GLU A 51 -6.11 7.35 9.86
CA GLU A 51 -6.94 7.22 11.05
C GLU A 51 -8.12 8.21 11.04
N ALA A 52 -7.86 9.47 10.64
CA ALA A 52 -8.92 10.47 10.51
C ALA A 52 -9.98 10.05 9.49
N PHE A 53 -9.58 9.50 8.33
CA PHE A 53 -10.51 8.97 7.34
C PHE A 53 -11.37 7.82 7.91
N ILE A 54 -10.74 6.87 8.61
CA ILE A 54 -11.45 5.75 9.25
C ILE A 54 -12.48 6.27 10.25
N LYS A 55 -12.06 7.16 11.15
CA LYS A 55 -12.95 7.73 12.18
C LYS A 55 -14.12 8.53 11.58
N GLN A 56 -13.86 9.35 10.56
CA GLN A 56 -14.84 10.24 9.96
C GLN A 56 -15.85 9.50 9.07
N HIS A 57 -15.42 8.50 8.32
CA HIS A 57 -16.23 7.92 7.24
C HIS A 57 -16.70 6.49 7.49
N ILE A 58 -16.03 5.73 8.35
CA ILE A 58 -16.31 4.30 8.54
C ILE A 58 -16.88 4.03 9.94
N ILE A 59 -16.22 4.53 10.99
CA ILE A 59 -16.67 4.29 12.37
C ILE A 59 -18.04 4.93 12.59
N GLY A 60 -18.96 4.16 13.15
CA GLY A 60 -20.37 4.57 13.35
C GLY A 60 -21.29 4.32 12.16
N LYS A 61 -20.76 3.93 10.97
CA LYS A 61 -21.54 3.61 9.78
C LYS A 61 -21.56 2.10 9.44
N THR A 62 -21.11 1.26 10.36
CA THR A 62 -20.85 -0.17 10.14
C THR A 62 -22.12 -1.05 10.08
N ASN A 63 -23.32 -0.46 9.95
CA ASN A 63 -24.62 -1.19 9.81
C ASN A 63 -24.76 -2.39 10.77
N GLY A 64 -24.35 -2.20 12.05
CA GLY A 64 -24.46 -3.24 13.07
C GLY A 64 -23.36 -4.31 13.06
N LYS A 65 -22.33 -4.21 12.20
CA LYS A 65 -21.17 -5.09 12.27
C LYS A 65 -20.35 -4.79 13.54
N SER A 66 -20.05 -5.84 14.30
CA SER A 66 -19.29 -5.71 15.54
C SER A 66 -17.81 -5.37 15.30
N LYS A 67 -17.25 -5.73 14.15
CA LYS A 67 -15.87 -5.48 13.76
C LYS A 67 -15.75 -5.33 12.24
N LEU A 68 -14.84 -4.44 11.81
CA LEU A 68 -14.43 -4.32 10.41
C LEU A 68 -13.52 -5.48 10.04
N ARG A 69 -13.57 -5.87 8.78
CA ARG A 69 -12.55 -6.72 8.14
C ARG A 69 -11.69 -5.86 7.26
N ILE A 70 -10.41 -5.80 7.61
CA ILE A 70 -9.46 -4.87 7.03
C ILE A 70 -8.33 -5.65 6.35
N LEU A 71 -7.98 -5.25 5.12
CA LEU A 71 -6.79 -5.72 4.43
C LEU A 71 -5.76 -4.58 4.40
N ASP A 72 -4.56 -4.84 4.91
CA ASP A 72 -3.37 -4.02 4.71
C ASP A 72 -2.57 -4.61 3.54
N LEU A 73 -2.70 -3.99 2.36
CA LEU A 73 -2.16 -4.49 1.10
C LEU A 73 -0.78 -3.89 0.83
N GLY A 74 0.26 -4.73 0.86
CA GLY A 74 1.65 -4.31 0.86
C GLY A 74 2.10 -3.90 2.26
N CYS A 75 1.80 -4.74 3.26
CA CYS A 75 1.94 -4.37 4.67
C CYS A 75 3.39 -4.21 5.17
N GLY A 76 4.38 -4.57 4.36
CA GLY A 76 5.79 -4.49 4.73
C GLY A 76 6.07 -5.19 6.06
N ARG A 77 6.75 -4.50 6.98
CA ARG A 77 7.07 -5.03 8.31
C ARG A 77 5.88 -5.08 9.29
N GLY A 78 4.67 -4.61 8.88
CA GLY A 78 3.43 -4.79 9.65
C GLY A 78 3.08 -3.67 10.65
N TRP A 79 3.77 -2.54 10.65
CA TRP A 79 3.49 -1.43 11.55
C TRP A 79 2.08 -0.87 11.37
N LEU A 80 1.64 -0.69 10.11
CA LEU A 80 0.30 -0.20 9.79
C LEU A 80 -0.76 -1.25 10.11
N THR A 81 -0.50 -2.53 9.80
CA THR A 81 -1.37 -3.66 10.19
C THR A 81 -1.63 -3.65 11.70
N ASN A 82 -0.58 -3.39 12.51
CA ASN A 82 -0.70 -3.31 13.96
C ASN A 82 -1.60 -2.14 14.41
N LEU A 83 -1.42 -0.96 13.84
CA LEU A 83 -2.27 0.19 14.17
C LEU A 83 -3.72 0.01 13.70
N LEU A 84 -3.96 -0.59 12.55
CA LEU A 84 -5.29 -0.89 12.04
C LEU A 84 -6.05 -1.90 12.92
N SER A 85 -5.34 -2.77 13.66
CA SER A 85 -5.96 -3.81 14.49
C SER A 85 -6.88 -3.29 15.61
N GLN A 86 -6.77 -2.01 15.98
CA GLN A 86 -7.70 -1.38 16.92
C GLN A 86 -9.10 -1.16 16.33
N TYR A 87 -9.26 -1.22 14.99
CA TYR A 87 -10.52 -0.96 14.29
C TYR A 87 -11.22 -2.24 13.81
N GLY A 88 -10.54 -3.38 13.81
CA GLY A 88 -11.14 -4.61 13.32
C GLY A 88 -10.20 -5.80 13.23
N ASP A 89 -10.66 -6.83 12.53
CA ASP A 89 -9.86 -7.99 12.22
C ASP A 89 -9.04 -7.67 10.96
N VAL A 90 -7.71 -7.61 11.11
CA VAL A 90 -6.79 -7.15 10.05
C VAL A 90 -5.98 -8.31 9.51
N THR A 91 -5.92 -8.41 8.20
CA THR A 91 -5.00 -9.27 7.46
C THR A 91 -3.96 -8.41 6.75
N GLY A 92 -2.68 -8.59 7.04
CA GLY A 92 -1.58 -8.02 6.27
C GLY A 92 -1.21 -8.92 5.10
N LEU A 93 -0.98 -8.35 3.92
CA LEU A 93 -0.56 -9.07 2.72
C LEU A 93 0.74 -8.48 2.19
N GLU A 94 1.79 -9.31 2.11
CA GLU A 94 3.14 -8.90 1.74
C GLU A 94 3.76 -9.87 0.72
N PRO A 95 4.24 -9.40 -0.43
CA PRO A 95 4.79 -10.27 -1.48
C PRO A 95 6.17 -10.85 -1.16
N ILE A 96 6.93 -10.26 -0.22
CA ILE A 96 8.31 -10.68 0.05
C ILE A 96 8.38 -11.57 1.28
N LYS A 97 8.73 -12.83 1.05
CA LYS A 97 8.72 -13.87 2.09
C LYS A 97 9.59 -13.51 3.31
N ASP A 98 10.77 -12.97 3.10
CA ASP A 98 11.69 -12.62 4.21
C ASP A 98 11.09 -11.49 5.06
N VAL A 99 10.42 -10.51 4.44
CA VAL A 99 9.72 -9.43 5.12
C VAL A 99 8.53 -9.95 5.92
N VAL A 100 7.75 -10.91 5.37
CA VAL A 100 6.67 -11.60 6.12
C VAL A 100 7.22 -12.31 7.36
N LEU A 101 8.33 -13.03 7.23
CA LEU A 101 8.95 -13.71 8.37
C LEU A 101 9.44 -12.73 9.43
N TYR A 102 9.95 -11.58 9.00
CA TYR A 102 10.38 -10.51 9.90
C TYR A 102 9.19 -9.84 10.59
N SER A 103 8.14 -9.50 9.85
CA SER A 103 6.90 -8.93 10.39
C SER A 103 6.29 -9.81 11.48
N LYS A 104 6.25 -11.13 11.27
CA LYS A 104 5.78 -12.10 12.28
C LYS A 104 6.64 -12.17 13.54
N LYS A 105 7.91 -11.80 13.46
CA LYS A 105 8.76 -11.65 14.67
C LYS A 105 8.44 -10.38 15.43
N LEU A 106 8.20 -9.27 14.72
CA LEU A 106 7.83 -8.00 15.34
C LEU A 106 6.42 -8.08 15.95
N PHE A 107 5.49 -8.71 15.26
CA PHE A 107 4.07 -8.75 15.60
C PHE A 107 3.52 -10.18 15.55
N PRO A 108 3.85 -11.06 16.51
CA PRO A 108 3.52 -12.49 16.46
C PRO A 108 2.01 -12.79 16.54
N LYS A 109 1.19 -11.81 16.90
CA LYS A 109 -0.28 -11.96 16.99
C LYS A 109 -1.02 -11.49 15.73
N LEU A 110 -0.35 -10.82 14.79
CA LEU A 110 -0.97 -10.35 13.57
C LEU A 110 -1.07 -11.49 12.53
N GLU A 111 -2.16 -11.48 11.79
CA GLU A 111 -2.31 -12.31 10.61
C GLU A 111 -1.59 -11.65 9.42
N ILE A 112 -0.40 -12.15 9.09
CA ILE A 112 0.38 -11.71 7.94
C ILE A 112 0.49 -12.86 6.93
N ILE A 113 0.04 -12.62 5.69
CA ILE A 113 0.02 -13.60 4.61
C ILE A 113 1.09 -13.25 3.57
N HIS A 114 1.88 -14.24 3.17
CA HIS A 114 2.79 -14.12 2.05
C HIS A 114 2.03 -14.25 0.73
N GLY A 115 2.01 -13.18 -0.08
CA GLY A 115 1.33 -13.20 -1.36
C GLY A 115 1.05 -11.81 -1.92
N THR A 116 0.35 -11.80 -3.05
CA THR A 116 -0.13 -10.61 -3.76
C THR A 116 -1.66 -10.59 -3.80
N SER A 117 -2.26 -9.48 -4.21
CA SER A 117 -3.72 -9.40 -4.44
C SER A 117 -4.21 -10.52 -5.36
N LYS A 118 -3.45 -10.87 -6.41
CA LYS A 118 -3.78 -11.97 -7.35
C LYS A 118 -3.82 -13.34 -6.64
N THR A 119 -2.85 -13.61 -5.75
CA THR A 119 -2.82 -14.89 -5.01
C THR A 119 -3.93 -14.96 -3.98
N LEU A 120 -4.27 -13.86 -3.34
CA LEU A 120 -5.36 -13.78 -2.38
C LEU A 120 -6.72 -14.03 -3.07
N ILE A 121 -6.95 -13.41 -4.23
CA ILE A 121 -8.16 -13.61 -5.06
C ILE A 121 -8.31 -15.08 -5.49
N GLY A 122 -7.21 -15.75 -5.81
CA GLY A 122 -7.20 -17.16 -6.19
C GLY A 122 -7.35 -18.15 -5.03
N SER A 123 -7.39 -17.69 -3.79
CA SER A 123 -7.47 -18.54 -2.62
C SER A 123 -8.87 -19.12 -2.41
N LYS A 124 -8.94 -20.39 -1.92
CA LYS A 124 -10.23 -21.00 -1.56
C LYS A 124 -10.77 -20.33 -0.29
N GLY A 125 -12.07 -20.00 -0.32
CA GLY A 125 -12.74 -19.41 0.85
C GLY A 125 -12.41 -17.93 1.05
N LEU A 126 -12.01 -17.22 -0.01
CA LEU A 126 -11.81 -15.78 0.06
C LEU A 126 -13.02 -15.09 0.69
N VAL A 127 -12.76 -14.31 1.70
CA VAL A 127 -13.76 -13.46 2.34
C VAL A 127 -13.39 -12.01 2.05
N LYS A 128 -14.36 -11.22 1.57
CA LYS A 128 -14.17 -9.82 1.20
C LYS A 128 -13.97 -8.92 2.42
N PHE A 129 -13.39 -7.75 2.20
CA PHE A 129 -13.01 -6.77 3.20
C PHE A 129 -13.95 -5.56 3.19
N ASP A 130 -14.13 -4.92 4.35
CA ASP A 130 -14.87 -3.68 4.49
C ASP A 130 -13.98 -2.46 4.21
N LEU A 131 -12.67 -2.63 4.44
CA LEU A 131 -11.64 -1.65 4.19
C LEU A 131 -10.39 -2.32 3.62
N VAL A 132 -9.86 -1.74 2.56
CA VAL A 132 -8.49 -2.02 2.08
C VAL A 132 -7.66 -0.77 2.32
N VAL A 133 -6.49 -0.91 2.94
CA VAL A 133 -5.49 0.14 3.03
C VAL A 133 -4.27 -0.30 2.25
N SER A 134 -3.72 0.57 1.40
CA SER A 134 -2.52 0.31 0.62
C SER A 134 -1.64 1.57 0.68
N SER A 135 -0.63 1.53 1.54
CA SER A 135 0.21 2.69 1.84
C SER A 135 1.59 2.53 1.20
N GLU A 136 1.93 3.44 0.29
CA GLU A 136 3.21 3.45 -0.44
C GLU A 136 3.43 2.13 -1.20
N VAL A 137 2.49 1.81 -2.08
CA VAL A 137 2.53 0.57 -2.86
C VAL A 137 2.30 0.82 -4.36
N ILE A 138 1.33 1.68 -4.71
CA ILE A 138 0.89 1.82 -6.11
C ILE A 138 1.99 2.39 -7.02
N GLU A 139 2.90 3.18 -6.48
CA GLU A 139 4.08 3.70 -7.17
C GLU A 139 5.08 2.60 -7.55
N HIS A 140 5.03 1.45 -6.86
CA HIS A 140 5.86 0.27 -7.14
C HIS A 140 5.20 -0.74 -8.07
N ILE A 141 4.01 -0.41 -8.56
CA ILE A 141 3.29 -1.18 -9.57
C ILE A 141 3.56 -0.54 -10.94
N PRO A 142 4.09 -1.29 -11.92
CA PRO A 142 4.27 -0.76 -13.28
C PRO A 142 2.98 -0.13 -13.82
N ASP A 143 3.07 0.99 -14.55
CA ASP A 143 1.92 1.71 -15.10
C ASP A 143 0.98 0.80 -15.89
N SER A 144 1.54 -0.15 -16.64
CA SER A 144 0.78 -1.15 -17.39
C SER A 144 -0.04 -2.11 -16.51
N GLU A 145 0.26 -2.22 -15.21
CA GLU A 145 -0.42 -3.12 -14.27
C GLU A 145 -1.29 -2.38 -13.24
N LYS A 146 -1.21 -1.05 -13.12
CA LYS A 146 -1.96 -0.26 -12.14
C LYS A 146 -3.47 -0.44 -12.25
N MET A 147 -4.02 -0.47 -13.47
CA MET A 147 -5.45 -0.74 -13.68
C MET A 147 -5.87 -2.13 -13.15
N SER A 148 -5.05 -3.15 -13.39
CA SER A 148 -5.28 -4.49 -12.86
C SER A 148 -5.17 -4.53 -11.34
N PHE A 149 -4.21 -3.79 -10.76
CA PHE A 149 -4.03 -3.68 -9.32
C PHE A 149 -5.27 -3.07 -8.64
N VAL A 150 -5.79 -1.95 -9.15
CA VAL A 150 -7.00 -1.29 -8.62
C VAL A 150 -8.24 -2.16 -8.83
N SER A 151 -8.35 -2.87 -9.96
CA SER A 151 -9.44 -3.84 -10.20
C SER A 151 -9.41 -5.00 -9.19
N ASN A 152 -8.21 -5.46 -8.79
CA ASN A 152 -8.06 -6.47 -7.75
C ASN A 152 -8.52 -5.95 -6.38
N ILE A 153 -8.19 -4.70 -6.03
CA ILE A 153 -8.68 -4.05 -4.81
C ILE A 153 -10.21 -4.03 -4.81
N LYS A 154 -10.83 -3.63 -5.93
CA LYS A 154 -12.29 -3.61 -6.08
C LYS A 154 -12.91 -5.00 -5.85
N PHE A 155 -12.31 -6.03 -6.41
CA PHE A 155 -12.78 -7.40 -6.24
C PHE A 155 -12.69 -7.87 -4.77
N LEU A 156 -11.67 -7.46 -4.05
CA LEU A 156 -11.44 -7.82 -2.64
C LEU A 156 -12.38 -7.08 -1.68
N LEU A 157 -12.96 -5.96 -2.09
CA LEU A 157 -13.88 -5.19 -1.26
C LEU A 157 -15.31 -5.71 -1.29
N ASN A 158 -16.00 -5.60 -0.16
CA ASN A 158 -17.45 -5.68 -0.11
C ASN A 158 -18.06 -4.54 -0.93
N GLU A 159 -19.33 -4.69 -1.33
CA GLU A 159 -20.17 -3.59 -1.78
C GLU A 159 -20.21 -2.53 -0.65
N ASP A 160 -20.14 -1.26 -0.99
CA ASP A 160 -20.01 -0.14 -0.03
C ASP A 160 -18.71 -0.13 0.80
N GLY A 161 -17.77 -1.03 0.51
CA GLY A 161 -16.46 -1.04 1.17
C GLY A 161 -15.59 0.15 0.74
N TYR A 162 -14.56 0.42 1.51
CA TYR A 162 -13.68 1.56 1.29
C TYR A 162 -12.26 1.12 0.96
N VAL A 163 -11.57 1.93 0.14
CA VAL A 163 -10.13 1.82 -0.02
C VAL A 163 -9.47 3.14 0.38
N ILE A 164 -8.37 3.05 1.13
CA ILE A 164 -7.46 4.17 1.41
C ILE A 164 -6.13 3.83 0.76
N ILE A 165 -5.63 4.75 -0.06
CA ILE A 165 -4.28 4.66 -0.62
C ILE A 165 -3.46 5.86 -0.23
N THR A 166 -2.16 5.65 -0.05
CA THR A 166 -1.17 6.72 0.03
C THR A 166 -0.10 6.49 -1.03
N THR A 167 0.40 7.56 -1.61
CA THR A 167 1.46 7.49 -2.62
C THR A 167 2.15 8.85 -2.75
N PRO A 168 3.42 8.90 -3.14
CA PRO A 168 4.07 10.17 -3.46
C PRO A 168 3.38 10.90 -4.62
N ARG A 169 3.51 12.22 -4.64
CA ARG A 169 2.95 13.08 -5.67
C ARG A 169 3.98 13.34 -6.78
N LYS A 170 3.62 13.02 -8.00
CA LYS A 170 4.44 13.30 -9.19
C LYS A 170 4.86 14.76 -9.31
N ASP A 171 3.96 15.69 -8.95
CA ASP A 171 4.25 17.13 -8.98
C ASP A 171 5.32 17.57 -7.98
N ALA A 172 5.60 16.75 -6.95
CA ALA A 172 6.64 16.98 -5.95
C ALA A 172 7.96 16.27 -6.29
N GLU A 173 7.97 15.36 -7.26
CA GLU A 173 9.08 14.46 -7.55
C GLU A 173 10.40 15.20 -7.82
N GLU A 174 10.38 16.19 -8.72
CA GLU A 174 11.59 16.96 -9.08
C GLU A 174 12.17 17.71 -7.88
N GLN A 175 11.28 18.28 -7.04
CA GLN A 175 11.71 19.02 -5.85
C GLN A 175 12.24 18.06 -4.77
N TRP A 176 11.59 16.92 -4.56
CA TRP A 176 11.98 15.91 -3.57
C TRP A 176 13.34 15.28 -3.91
N LYS A 177 13.55 14.92 -5.17
CA LYS A 177 14.79 14.28 -5.64
C LYS A 177 16.04 15.15 -5.53
N LYS A 178 15.90 16.45 -5.29
CA LYS A 178 17.05 17.32 -4.95
C LYS A 178 17.66 17.02 -3.57
N TYR A 179 16.89 16.37 -2.68
CA TYR A 179 17.29 16.11 -1.29
C TYR A 179 17.32 14.63 -0.94
N SER A 180 16.47 13.84 -1.54
CA SER A 180 16.33 12.43 -1.25
C SER A 180 15.89 11.68 -2.50
N ASP A 181 16.69 10.70 -2.92
CA ASP A 181 16.33 9.77 -3.99
C ASP A 181 16.03 8.41 -3.36
N PRO A 182 14.78 7.92 -3.42
CA PRO A 182 14.41 6.62 -2.86
C PRO A 182 15.16 5.45 -3.52
N ASN A 183 15.57 5.59 -4.79
CA ASN A 183 16.37 4.62 -5.54
C ASN A 183 15.77 3.21 -5.55
N GLN A 184 14.42 3.14 -5.59
CA GLN A 184 13.67 1.89 -5.56
C GLN A 184 13.65 1.22 -6.94
N PRO A 185 13.49 -0.11 -7.03
CA PRO A 185 13.53 -0.84 -8.30
C PRO A 185 12.47 -0.41 -9.32
N ILE A 186 11.28 -0.07 -8.84
CA ILE A 186 10.18 0.54 -9.58
C ILE A 186 9.70 1.73 -8.78
N GLU A 187 9.60 2.88 -9.42
CA GLU A 187 9.17 4.13 -8.79
C GLU A 187 8.47 5.01 -9.82
N GLU A 188 7.18 4.78 -10.00
CA GLU A 188 6.35 5.43 -10.98
C GLU A 188 5.27 6.27 -10.28
N TRP A 189 5.66 7.48 -9.84
CA TRP A 189 4.79 8.41 -9.11
C TRP A 189 3.64 8.89 -9.99
N MET A 190 2.50 9.12 -9.37
CA MET A 190 1.28 9.55 -10.04
C MET A 190 0.91 10.98 -9.63
N SER A 191 0.39 11.75 -10.59
CA SER A 191 -0.28 13.03 -10.31
C SER A 191 -1.65 12.79 -9.66
N GLU A 192 -2.20 13.84 -9.03
CA GLU A 192 -3.55 13.77 -8.44
C GLU A 192 -4.60 13.41 -9.51
N PHE A 193 -4.46 13.93 -10.72
CA PHE A 193 -5.36 13.62 -11.82
C PHE A 193 -5.28 12.13 -12.24
N GLU A 194 -4.07 11.58 -12.32
CA GLU A 194 -3.86 10.18 -12.72
C GLU A 194 -4.46 9.21 -11.67
N VAL A 195 -4.30 9.51 -10.37
CA VAL A 195 -4.91 8.70 -9.30
C VAL A 195 -6.43 8.78 -9.35
N ASP A 196 -7.01 9.99 -9.37
CA ASP A 196 -8.47 10.19 -9.42
C ASP A 196 -9.07 9.47 -10.63
N LYS A 197 -8.47 9.66 -11.80
CA LYS A 197 -8.91 9.01 -13.05
C LYS A 197 -8.82 7.49 -13.00
N LEU A 198 -7.72 6.93 -12.50
CA LEU A 198 -7.51 5.49 -12.40
C LEU A 198 -8.60 4.82 -11.55
N PHE A 199 -8.92 5.41 -10.40
CA PHE A 199 -9.96 4.88 -9.51
C PHE A 199 -11.36 5.09 -10.08
N ALA A 200 -11.64 6.25 -10.69
CA ALA A 200 -12.92 6.51 -11.37
C ALA A 200 -13.17 5.54 -12.55
N ASP A 201 -12.16 5.29 -13.38
CA ASP A 201 -12.24 4.35 -14.52
C ASP A 201 -12.50 2.91 -14.06
N THR A 202 -12.13 2.56 -12.82
CA THR A 202 -12.47 1.25 -12.21
C THR A 202 -13.80 1.26 -11.46
N GLY A 203 -14.52 2.37 -11.45
CA GLY A 203 -15.86 2.51 -10.86
C GLY A 203 -15.85 2.69 -9.35
N PHE A 204 -14.82 3.32 -8.81
CA PHE A 204 -14.81 3.84 -7.46
C PHE A 204 -15.34 5.27 -7.40
N ILE A 205 -15.88 5.66 -6.26
CA ILE A 205 -16.29 7.05 -5.98
C ILE A 205 -15.32 7.66 -4.99
N LYS A 206 -14.76 8.82 -5.33
CA LYS A 206 -13.92 9.60 -4.43
C LYS A 206 -14.72 10.10 -3.22
N VAL A 207 -14.21 9.83 -2.02
CA VAL A 207 -14.77 10.30 -0.75
C VAL A 207 -14.01 11.51 -0.25
N GLN A 208 -12.69 11.41 -0.18
CA GLN A 208 -11.84 12.47 0.35
C GLN A 208 -10.40 12.32 -0.16
N MET A 209 -9.68 13.47 -0.19
CA MET A 209 -8.23 13.50 -0.43
C MET A 209 -7.59 14.47 0.56
N LYS A 210 -6.40 14.16 1.01
CA LYS A 210 -5.52 14.99 1.83
C LYS A 210 -4.09 14.90 1.32
N LYS A 211 -3.31 15.94 1.61
CA LYS A 211 -1.87 15.96 1.35
C LYS A 211 -1.10 16.01 2.65
N VAL A 212 0.08 15.44 2.63
CA VAL A 212 1.01 15.46 3.76
C VAL A 212 2.34 16.03 3.29
N SER A 213 2.85 16.96 4.08
CA SER A 213 4.13 17.60 3.85
C SER A 213 5.20 17.00 4.74
N LEU A 214 6.39 16.80 4.17
CA LEU A 214 7.59 16.41 4.89
C LEU A 214 8.74 17.37 4.61
N GLN A 215 9.68 17.40 5.54
CA GLN A 215 10.96 18.06 5.38
C GLN A 215 12.03 16.99 5.11
N PRO A 216 12.53 16.86 3.87
CA PRO A 216 13.44 15.76 3.49
C PRO A 216 14.81 15.83 4.13
N ALA A 217 15.22 17.01 4.63
CA ALA A 217 16.49 17.23 5.33
C ALA A 217 16.38 18.46 6.23
N ILE A 218 17.27 18.60 7.21
CA ILE A 218 17.25 19.66 8.26
C ILE A 218 17.09 21.08 7.68
N ASN A 219 17.68 21.37 6.52
CA ASN A 219 17.64 22.70 5.90
C ASN A 219 16.82 22.73 4.58
N ALA A 220 16.08 21.67 4.30
CA ALA A 220 15.22 21.63 3.12
C ALA A 220 13.87 22.32 3.41
N PRO A 221 13.18 22.85 2.39
CA PRO A 221 11.81 23.29 2.57
C PRO A 221 10.88 22.13 2.88
N SER A 222 9.77 22.44 3.53
CA SER A 222 8.66 21.48 3.63
C SER A 222 8.03 21.26 2.25
N ILE A 223 7.86 20.02 1.85
CA ILE A 223 7.34 19.63 0.53
C ILE A 223 6.07 18.81 0.74
N GLU A 224 4.97 19.18 0.07
CA GLU A 224 3.77 18.33 0.03
C GLU A 224 4.06 17.09 -0.81
N ILE A 225 4.67 16.08 -0.19
CA ILE A 225 5.18 14.88 -0.88
C ILE A 225 4.11 13.81 -1.07
N TYR A 226 3.23 13.61 -0.10
CA TYR A 226 2.22 12.54 -0.18
C TYR A 226 0.83 13.06 -0.51
N GLN A 227 0.10 12.25 -1.26
CA GLN A 227 -1.33 12.32 -1.46
C GLN A 227 -1.99 11.08 -0.86
N LEU A 228 -3.03 11.29 -0.05
CA LEU A 228 -3.78 10.25 0.62
C LEU A 228 -5.23 10.34 0.15
N TRP A 229 -5.74 9.25 -0.35
CA TRP A 229 -7.04 9.17 -0.97
C TRP A 229 -7.92 8.15 -0.29
N MET A 230 -9.18 8.48 -0.16
CA MET A 230 -10.23 7.54 0.23
C MET A 230 -11.26 7.46 -0.88
N PHE A 231 -11.55 6.23 -1.30
CA PHE A 231 -12.59 5.92 -2.27
C PHE A 231 -13.56 4.89 -1.70
N ARG A 232 -14.79 4.88 -2.24
CA ARG A 232 -15.83 3.91 -1.92
C ARG A 232 -16.10 3.03 -3.12
N ASN A 233 -16.23 1.74 -2.89
CA ASN A 233 -16.72 0.75 -3.85
C ASN A 233 -18.25 0.81 -3.90
N LEU A 234 -18.83 0.92 -5.10
CA LEU A 234 -20.28 0.84 -5.31
C LEU A 234 -20.68 -0.55 -5.76
#